data_a00f0769f0856b44f90b3ac1d6b8f854
#
_entry.id   a00f0769f0856b44f90b3ac1d6b8f854
#
_cell.length_a   1.000
_cell.length_b   1.000
_cell.length_c   1.000
_cell.angle_alpha   90.00
_cell.angle_beta   90.00
_cell.angle_gamma   90.00
#
_symmetry.space_group_name_H-M   'P 1'
#
loop_
_entity.id
_entity.type
_entity.pdbx_description
1 polymer ?
#
loop_
_entity_poly.entity_id
_entity_poly.type
_entity_poly.pdbx_seq_one_letter_code
_entity_poly.pdbx_strand_id
1 'polypeptide(L)'
;KRQAIYDSLTMTVLIDLLMPLIINFIYCKWVCHPIVELREDCNRINGVLLTILIIAECLFLLRIAGFLFIERHVELKKFDVYFSVYSFIYAVFVLMFVFSAIIIIVQNIKSARINELAAEKSHEQSIETIESLVRAVDAKDSYTNGHSARVAKYTRQISKLLGYDDEKADGMYYMALLHDVGKIGVDDAILRKPGKLTDEEFAAIKAHTVIGSQILSRISSMPELQYGALYHHERWDGRG
;
A
#
# COMPACT_ATOMS: atom_id res chain seq x y z
N LYS A 1 -54.46 25.57 11.71
CA LYS A 1 -53.40 26.06 10.82
C LYS A 1 -52.04 26.26 11.54
N ARG A 2 -52.01 26.92 12.74
CA ARG A 2 -50.75 27.04 13.53
C ARG A 2 -50.16 25.69 13.91
N GLN A 3 -50.96 24.73 14.38
CA GLN A 3 -50.49 23.40 14.77
C GLN A 3 -49.86 22.64 13.61
N ALA A 4 -50.47 22.66 12.42
CA ALA A 4 -49.93 22.00 11.23
C ALA A 4 -48.59 22.60 10.75
N ILE A 5 -48.39 23.92 10.99
CA ILE A 5 -47.10 24.58 10.71
C ILE A 5 -46.03 24.14 11.71
N TYR A 6 -46.39 24.03 13.00
CA TYR A 6 -45.48 23.53 14.06
C TYR A 6 -45.08 22.06 13.80
N ASP A 7 -46.06 21.21 13.44
CA ASP A 7 -45.82 19.80 13.17
C ASP A 7 -44.93 19.61 11.91
N SER A 8 -45.12 20.39 10.88
CA SER A 8 -44.24 20.41 9.69
C SER A 8 -42.83 20.92 10.00
N LEU A 9 -42.73 21.93 10.88
CA LEU A 9 -41.47 22.50 11.31
C LEU A 9 -40.63 21.55 12.17
N THR A 10 -41.28 20.88 13.15
CA THR A 10 -40.64 19.90 14.00
C THR A 10 -40.12 18.72 13.20
N MET A 11 -40.86 18.24 12.18
CA MET A 11 -40.39 17.19 11.29
C MET A 11 -39.21 17.61 10.42
N THR A 12 -39.22 18.85 9.91
CA THR A 12 -38.08 19.36 9.10
C THR A 12 -36.84 19.53 9.96
N VAL A 13 -36.95 20.05 11.17
CA VAL A 13 -35.84 20.17 12.13
C VAL A 13 -35.30 18.80 12.53
N LEU A 14 -36.18 17.82 12.74
CA LEU A 14 -35.79 16.45 13.10
C LEU A 14 -35.01 15.76 11.94
N ILE A 15 -35.47 15.93 10.72
CA ILE A 15 -34.80 15.42 9.52
C ILE A 15 -33.43 16.10 9.34
N ASP A 16 -33.38 17.41 9.47
CA ASP A 16 -32.14 18.20 9.35
C ASP A 16 -31.12 17.86 10.45
N LEU A 17 -31.57 17.41 11.62
CA LEU A 17 -30.71 16.98 12.75
C LEU A 17 -30.19 15.54 12.57
N LEU A 18 -31.03 14.66 12.01
CA LEU A 18 -30.70 13.26 11.82
C LEU A 18 -29.83 13.01 10.58
N MET A 19 -30.02 13.78 9.49
CA MET A 19 -29.30 13.56 8.24
C MET A 19 -27.78 13.76 8.34
N PRO A 20 -27.24 14.78 9.03
CA PRO A 20 -25.80 14.89 9.24
C PRO A 20 -25.23 13.74 10.08
N LEU A 21 -25.97 13.25 11.07
CA LEU A 21 -25.57 12.11 11.90
C LEU A 21 -25.54 10.81 11.09
N ILE A 22 -26.54 10.60 10.23
CA ILE A 22 -26.61 9.43 9.34
C ILE A 22 -25.48 9.48 8.31
N ILE A 23 -25.24 10.63 7.69
CA ILE A 23 -24.15 10.82 6.72
C ILE A 23 -22.80 10.60 7.39
N ASN A 24 -22.60 11.12 8.59
CA ASN A 24 -21.36 10.94 9.37
C ASN A 24 -21.14 9.47 9.75
N PHE A 25 -22.20 8.76 10.15
CA PHE A 25 -22.15 7.33 10.45
C PHE A 25 -21.84 6.47 9.24
N ILE A 26 -22.48 6.75 8.09
CA ILE A 26 -22.22 6.07 6.82
C ILE A 26 -20.78 6.34 6.38
N TYR A 27 -20.31 7.58 6.47
CA TYR A 27 -18.96 7.98 6.13
C TYR A 27 -17.91 7.26 7.00
N CYS A 28 -18.05 7.28 8.32
CA CYS A 28 -17.13 6.58 9.23
C CYS A 28 -17.08 5.07 8.97
N LYS A 29 -18.22 4.45 8.71
CA LYS A 29 -18.32 2.99 8.55
C LYS A 29 -17.88 2.49 7.17
N TRP A 30 -18.16 3.25 6.11
CA TRP A 30 -17.97 2.78 4.72
C TRP A 30 -16.76 3.37 4.02
N VAL A 31 -16.32 4.56 4.42
CA VAL A 31 -15.20 5.26 3.77
C VAL A 31 -13.92 5.16 4.58
N CYS A 32 -13.98 5.27 5.91
CA CYS A 32 -12.79 5.22 6.75
C CYS A 32 -12.28 3.79 7.03
N HIS A 33 -13.14 2.78 7.04
CA HIS A 33 -12.73 1.41 7.40
C HIS A 33 -11.82 0.71 6.38
N PRO A 34 -12.00 0.86 5.05
CA PRO A 34 -11.10 0.26 4.07
C PRO A 34 -9.79 1.04 3.82
N ILE A 35 -9.69 2.28 4.30
CA ILE A 35 -8.59 3.22 3.97
C ILE A 35 -7.52 3.29 5.08
N VAL A 36 -7.66 2.49 6.13
CA VAL A 36 -6.75 2.50 7.31
C VAL A 36 -5.30 2.14 6.95
N GLU A 37 -5.04 1.50 5.82
CA GLU A 37 -3.68 1.16 5.35
C GLU A 37 -2.90 2.34 4.71
N LEU A 38 -3.56 3.43 4.32
CA LEU A 38 -2.93 4.62 3.74
C LEU A 38 -2.87 5.78 4.75
N ARG A 39 -2.07 5.60 5.79
CA ARG A 39 -2.11 6.36 7.05
C ARG A 39 -1.85 7.88 6.95
N GLU A 40 -1.02 8.37 6.06
CA GLU A 40 -0.68 9.80 5.99
C GLU A 40 -1.63 10.64 5.13
N ASP A 41 -2.03 10.13 3.97
CA ASP A 41 -2.99 10.81 3.10
C ASP A 41 -4.41 10.79 3.69
N CYS A 42 -4.76 9.74 4.44
CA CYS A 42 -6.03 9.63 5.14
C CYS A 42 -6.21 10.73 6.21
N ASN A 43 -5.16 11.08 6.95
CA ASN A 43 -5.22 12.14 7.96
C ASN A 43 -5.47 13.52 7.36
N ARG A 44 -4.92 13.81 6.19
CA ARG A 44 -5.12 15.07 5.48
C ARG A 44 -6.53 15.21 4.91
N ILE A 45 -7.07 14.12 4.36
CA ILE A 45 -8.43 14.04 3.82
C ILE A 45 -9.46 14.11 4.94
N ASN A 46 -9.23 13.39 6.04
CA ASN A 46 -10.07 13.43 7.23
C ASN A 46 -10.10 14.84 7.84
N GLY A 47 -8.99 15.57 7.85
CA GLY A 47 -8.94 16.96 8.30
C GLY A 47 -9.81 17.90 7.45
N VAL A 48 -9.73 17.81 6.14
CA VAL A 48 -10.54 18.63 5.21
C VAL A 48 -12.03 18.29 5.34
N LEU A 49 -12.38 17.02 5.39
CA LEU A 49 -13.77 16.57 5.56
C LEU A 49 -14.36 16.96 6.92
N LEU A 50 -13.58 16.83 7.97
CA LEU A 50 -13.98 17.27 9.31
C LEU A 50 -14.23 18.79 9.32
N THR A 51 -13.37 19.57 8.66
CA THR A 51 -13.55 21.02 8.54
C THR A 51 -14.84 21.37 7.77
N ILE A 52 -15.13 20.67 6.68
CA ILE A 52 -16.35 20.87 5.90
C ILE A 52 -17.59 20.48 6.70
N LEU A 53 -17.54 19.38 7.48
CA LEU A 53 -18.62 18.98 8.38
C LEU A 53 -18.87 20.03 9.47
N ILE A 54 -17.83 20.55 10.11
CA ILE A 54 -17.95 21.60 11.13
C ILE A 54 -18.56 22.86 10.53
N ILE A 55 -18.15 23.26 9.33
CA ILE A 55 -18.73 24.43 8.63
C ILE A 55 -20.22 24.17 8.33
N ALA A 56 -20.59 22.98 7.87
CA ALA A 56 -21.99 22.63 7.59
C ALA A 56 -22.85 22.67 8.87
N GLU A 57 -22.35 22.16 9.99
CA GLU A 57 -23.03 22.23 11.29
C GLU A 57 -23.14 23.64 11.81
N CYS A 58 -22.10 24.47 11.68
CA CYS A 58 -22.16 25.89 12.05
C CYS A 58 -23.20 26.66 11.23
N LEU A 59 -23.28 26.41 9.92
CA LEU A 59 -24.30 27.01 9.04
C LEU A 59 -25.71 26.54 9.40
N PHE A 60 -25.85 25.27 9.82
CA PHE A 60 -27.12 24.72 10.31
C PHE A 60 -27.57 25.41 11.63
N LEU A 61 -26.67 25.59 12.58
CA LEU A 61 -26.95 26.30 13.84
C LEU A 61 -27.30 27.78 13.59
N LEU A 62 -26.61 28.45 12.67
CA LEU A 62 -26.93 29.81 12.21
C LEU A 62 -28.33 29.89 11.58
N ARG A 63 -28.73 28.86 10.82
CA ARG A 63 -30.07 28.72 10.27
C ARG A 63 -31.13 28.65 11.36
N ILE A 64 -30.93 27.78 12.37
CA ILE A 64 -31.86 27.64 13.51
C ILE A 64 -31.96 28.98 14.27
N ALA A 65 -30.84 29.60 14.58
CA ALA A 65 -30.80 30.88 15.27
C ALA A 65 -31.49 31.97 14.49
N GLY A 66 -31.24 32.07 13.16
CA GLY A 66 -31.92 32.99 12.26
C GLY A 66 -33.42 32.77 12.18
N PHE A 67 -33.83 31.48 12.15
CA PHE A 67 -35.23 31.09 12.16
C PHE A 67 -35.95 31.56 13.47
N LEU A 68 -35.37 31.25 14.65
CA LEU A 68 -35.92 31.68 15.94
C LEU A 68 -36.00 33.21 16.11
N PHE A 69 -35.01 33.93 15.51
CA PHE A 69 -35.02 35.40 15.50
C PHE A 69 -36.13 35.97 14.62
N ILE A 70 -36.33 35.39 13.42
CA ILE A 70 -37.36 35.82 12.46
C ILE A 70 -38.77 35.52 13.02
N GLU A 71 -38.99 34.32 13.62
CA GLU A 71 -40.27 33.94 14.26
C GLU A 71 -40.70 34.99 15.32
N ARG A 72 -39.72 35.55 16.00
CA ARG A 72 -39.97 36.52 17.11
C ARG A 72 -40.26 37.99 16.61
N HIS A 73 -39.81 38.34 15.40
CA HIS A 73 -39.80 39.74 14.98
C HIS A 73 -40.53 40.01 13.66
N VAL A 74 -41.04 39.03 12.93
CA VAL A 74 -41.59 39.20 11.56
C VAL A 74 -43.05 38.74 11.50
N GLU A 75 -43.90 39.57 10.80
CA GLU A 75 -45.27 39.17 10.48
C GLU A 75 -45.34 37.91 9.61
N LEU A 76 -46.30 37.02 9.91
CA LEU A 76 -46.47 35.70 9.29
C LEU A 76 -46.46 35.69 7.72
N LYS A 77 -46.89 36.76 7.06
CA LYS A 77 -46.93 36.81 5.59
C LYS A 77 -45.55 36.97 4.92
N LYS A 78 -44.55 37.48 5.62
CA LYS A 78 -43.16 37.55 5.11
C LYS A 78 -42.35 36.31 5.42
N PHE A 79 -42.81 35.50 6.36
CA PHE A 79 -42.16 34.29 6.82
C PHE A 79 -41.99 33.24 5.69
N ASP A 80 -43.01 33.02 4.87
CA ASP A 80 -42.99 32.02 3.78
C ASP A 80 -41.88 32.32 2.74
N VAL A 81 -41.66 33.58 2.45
CA VAL A 81 -40.63 34.01 1.48
C VAL A 81 -39.23 33.78 2.04
N TYR A 82 -38.98 34.15 3.30
CA TYR A 82 -37.68 33.96 3.93
C TYR A 82 -37.38 32.46 4.10
N PHE A 83 -38.35 31.65 4.49
CA PHE A 83 -38.20 30.20 4.61
C PHE A 83 -37.84 29.54 3.28
N SER A 84 -38.49 29.97 2.17
CA SER A 84 -38.21 29.46 0.85
C SER A 84 -36.76 29.78 0.41
N VAL A 85 -36.33 31.01 0.61
CA VAL A 85 -34.95 31.49 0.26
C VAL A 85 -33.91 30.70 1.09
N TYR A 86 -34.12 30.58 2.40
CA TYR A 86 -33.20 29.80 3.24
C TYR A 86 -33.13 28.33 2.87
N SER A 87 -34.25 27.70 2.56
CA SER A 87 -34.31 26.31 2.13
C SER A 87 -33.58 26.10 0.80
N PHE A 88 -33.71 27.05 -0.13
CA PHE A 88 -32.97 26.99 -1.38
C PHE A 88 -31.45 27.11 -1.18
N ILE A 89 -31.00 28.06 -0.36
CA ILE A 89 -29.57 28.25 -0.05
C ILE A 89 -29.02 26.97 0.59
N TYR A 90 -29.74 26.38 1.54
CA TYR A 90 -29.35 25.13 2.18
C TYR A 90 -29.23 23.97 1.18
N ALA A 91 -30.20 23.83 0.28
CA ALA A 91 -30.15 22.79 -0.75
C ALA A 91 -28.92 22.95 -1.65
N VAL A 92 -28.55 24.18 -2.01
CA VAL A 92 -27.31 24.46 -2.79
C VAL A 92 -26.07 24.03 -2.01
N PHE A 93 -25.98 24.35 -0.71
CA PHE A 93 -24.84 23.92 0.12
C PHE A 93 -24.74 22.39 0.23
N VAL A 94 -25.87 21.70 0.42
CA VAL A 94 -25.89 20.21 0.45
C VAL A 94 -25.42 19.63 -0.87
N LEU A 95 -25.88 20.18 -2.00
CA LEU A 95 -25.42 19.75 -3.33
C LEU A 95 -23.92 19.98 -3.53
N MET A 96 -23.40 21.13 -3.13
CA MET A 96 -21.96 21.41 -3.19
C MET A 96 -21.15 20.44 -2.31
N PHE A 97 -21.65 20.11 -1.12
CA PHE A 97 -21.03 19.15 -0.23
C PHE A 97 -20.97 17.76 -0.86
N VAL A 98 -22.10 17.26 -1.37
CA VAL A 98 -22.19 15.95 -2.04
C VAL A 98 -21.23 15.91 -3.24
N PHE A 99 -21.20 16.98 -4.05
CA PHE A 99 -20.30 17.05 -5.20
C PHE A 99 -18.82 17.02 -4.79
N SER A 100 -18.46 17.76 -3.74
CA SER A 100 -17.09 17.73 -3.20
C SER A 100 -16.70 16.36 -2.68
N ALA A 101 -17.61 15.69 -1.97
CA ALA A 101 -17.40 14.32 -1.47
C ALA A 101 -17.17 13.33 -2.61
N ILE A 102 -17.95 13.43 -3.69
CA ILE A 102 -17.77 12.59 -4.88
C ILE A 102 -16.39 12.82 -5.51
N ILE A 103 -15.97 14.09 -5.67
CA ILE A 103 -14.65 14.41 -6.22
C ILE A 103 -13.53 13.77 -5.38
N ILE A 104 -13.62 13.89 -4.06
CA ILE A 104 -12.61 13.33 -3.13
C ILE A 104 -12.57 11.79 -3.26
N ILE A 105 -13.72 11.13 -3.29
CA ILE A 105 -13.80 9.68 -3.47
C ILE A 105 -13.15 9.26 -4.80
N VAL A 106 -13.48 9.93 -5.89
CA VAL A 106 -12.89 9.63 -7.21
C VAL A 106 -11.38 9.83 -7.23
N GLN A 107 -10.89 10.90 -6.61
CA GLN A 107 -9.45 11.16 -6.50
C GLN A 107 -8.74 10.09 -5.68
N ASN A 108 -9.34 9.66 -4.57
CA ASN A 108 -8.77 8.60 -3.72
C ASN A 108 -8.68 7.26 -4.46
N ILE A 109 -9.74 6.86 -5.16
CA ILE A 109 -9.73 5.63 -5.98
C ILE A 109 -8.64 5.72 -7.06
N LYS A 110 -8.51 6.87 -7.72
CA LYS A 110 -7.48 7.07 -8.74
C LYS A 110 -6.06 7.01 -8.14
N SER A 111 -5.84 7.63 -7.00
CA SER A 111 -4.54 7.60 -6.30
C SER A 111 -4.18 6.19 -5.83
N ALA A 112 -5.13 5.46 -5.25
CA ALA A 112 -4.91 4.07 -4.84
C ALA A 112 -4.47 3.19 -6.02
N ARG A 113 -5.16 3.32 -7.16
CA ARG A 113 -4.81 2.57 -8.38
C ARG A 113 -3.45 2.94 -8.95
N ILE A 114 -3.08 4.22 -8.92
CA ILE A 114 -1.75 4.67 -9.35
C ILE A 114 -0.66 4.10 -8.45
N ASN A 115 -0.88 4.09 -7.13
CA ASN A 115 0.07 3.56 -6.16
C ASN A 115 0.24 2.03 -6.32
N GLU A 116 -0.84 1.29 -6.56
CA GLU A 116 -0.81 -0.14 -6.86
C GLU A 116 0.04 -0.43 -8.11
N LEU A 117 -0.24 0.25 -9.22
CA LEU A 117 0.53 0.11 -10.46
C LEU A 117 2.00 0.51 -10.30
N ALA A 118 2.28 1.54 -9.49
CA ALA A 118 3.64 1.95 -9.19
C ALA A 118 4.39 0.91 -8.35
N ALA A 119 3.72 0.27 -7.39
CA ALA A 119 4.28 -0.80 -6.57
C ALA A 119 4.59 -2.05 -7.42
N GLU A 120 3.66 -2.46 -8.29
CA GLU A 120 3.88 -3.57 -9.24
C GLU A 120 5.10 -3.29 -10.15
N LYS A 121 5.14 -2.11 -10.75
CA LYS A 121 6.26 -1.72 -11.62
C LYS A 121 7.60 -1.67 -10.87
N SER A 122 7.61 -1.16 -9.64
CA SER A 122 8.80 -1.15 -8.78
C SER A 122 9.27 -2.56 -8.45
N HIS A 123 8.34 -3.47 -8.23
CA HIS A 123 8.64 -4.88 -7.99
C HIS A 123 9.27 -5.55 -9.22
N GLU A 124 8.68 -5.37 -10.41
CA GLU A 124 9.25 -5.87 -11.68
C GLU A 124 10.65 -5.34 -11.92
N GLN A 125 10.87 -4.03 -11.76
CA GLN A 125 12.19 -3.42 -11.92
C GLN A 125 13.23 -3.98 -10.94
N SER A 126 12.82 -4.28 -9.71
CA SER A 126 13.68 -4.91 -8.71
C SER A 126 14.10 -6.32 -9.14
N ILE A 127 13.17 -7.12 -9.66
CA ILE A 127 13.46 -8.45 -10.20
C ILE A 127 14.45 -8.37 -11.38
N GLU A 128 14.18 -7.51 -12.36
CA GLU A 128 15.07 -7.32 -13.52
C GLU A 128 16.48 -6.91 -13.09
N THR A 129 16.59 -6.06 -12.08
CA THR A 129 17.88 -5.63 -11.53
C THR A 129 18.62 -6.80 -10.87
N ILE A 130 17.95 -7.59 -10.06
CA ILE A 130 18.50 -8.79 -9.41
C ILE A 130 18.99 -9.77 -10.48
N GLU A 131 18.17 -10.08 -11.47
CA GLU A 131 18.55 -10.97 -12.55
C GLU A 131 19.74 -10.46 -13.36
N SER A 132 19.84 -9.14 -13.58
CA SER A 132 20.97 -8.53 -14.29
C SER A 132 22.25 -8.63 -13.46
N LEU A 133 22.19 -8.44 -12.15
CA LEU A 133 23.30 -8.63 -11.23
C LEU A 133 23.77 -10.09 -11.20
N VAL A 134 22.82 -11.03 -11.13
CA VAL A 134 23.13 -12.48 -11.16
C VAL A 134 23.81 -12.84 -12.47
N ARG A 135 23.31 -12.35 -13.61
CA ARG A 135 23.98 -12.55 -14.92
C ARG A 135 25.40 -11.98 -14.96
N ALA A 136 25.64 -10.85 -14.30
CA ALA A 136 26.99 -10.29 -14.23
C ALA A 136 27.93 -11.14 -13.37
N VAL A 137 27.43 -11.75 -12.29
CA VAL A 137 28.19 -12.70 -11.45
C VAL A 137 28.42 -14.02 -12.21
N ASP A 138 27.40 -14.57 -12.87
CA ASP A 138 27.51 -15.78 -13.70
C ASP A 138 28.52 -15.59 -14.85
N ALA A 139 28.60 -14.38 -15.44
CA ALA A 139 29.58 -14.07 -16.52
C ALA A 139 31.03 -14.02 -16.02
N LYS A 140 31.25 -13.86 -14.72
CA LYS A 140 32.58 -13.93 -14.11
C LYS A 140 33.14 -15.35 -14.15
N ASP A 141 32.26 -16.34 -14.02
CA ASP A 141 32.58 -17.76 -14.11
C ASP A 141 32.11 -18.33 -15.47
N SER A 142 33.06 -18.64 -16.36
CA SER A 142 32.77 -19.08 -17.73
C SER A 142 31.93 -20.39 -17.81
N TYR A 143 31.89 -21.17 -16.74
CA TYR A 143 31.13 -22.43 -16.67
C TYR A 143 29.66 -22.24 -16.24
N THR A 144 29.28 -21.07 -15.73
CA THR A 144 28.00 -20.88 -15.06
C THR A 144 26.99 -20.00 -15.84
N ASN A 145 27.21 -19.71 -17.12
CA ASN A 145 26.28 -18.88 -17.88
C ASN A 145 24.83 -19.40 -17.81
N GLY A 146 23.95 -18.62 -17.16
CA GLY A 146 22.55 -18.94 -16.91
C GLY A 146 22.32 -20.12 -15.94
N HIS A 147 23.36 -20.57 -15.23
CA HIS A 147 23.26 -21.63 -14.23
C HIS A 147 22.32 -21.22 -13.10
N SER A 148 22.57 -20.07 -12.49
CA SER A 148 21.80 -19.59 -11.34
C SER A 148 20.31 -19.48 -11.64
N ALA A 149 19.94 -18.99 -12.84
CA ALA A 149 18.53 -18.92 -13.27
C ALA A 149 17.89 -20.32 -13.44
N ARG A 150 18.64 -21.30 -13.98
CA ARG A 150 18.12 -22.67 -14.11
C ARG A 150 17.92 -23.32 -12.74
N VAL A 151 18.90 -23.19 -11.86
CA VAL A 151 18.83 -23.74 -10.50
C VAL A 151 17.64 -23.13 -9.76
N ALA A 152 17.46 -21.81 -9.80
CA ALA A 152 16.32 -21.13 -9.19
C ALA A 152 14.98 -21.64 -9.70
N LYS A 153 14.85 -21.81 -11.03
CA LYS A 153 13.63 -22.37 -11.64
C LYS A 153 13.30 -23.77 -11.14
N TYR A 154 14.31 -24.64 -11.10
CA TYR A 154 14.11 -26.01 -10.60
C TYR A 154 13.81 -26.03 -9.12
N THR A 155 14.47 -25.21 -8.31
CA THR A 155 14.21 -25.09 -6.88
C THR A 155 12.76 -24.68 -6.63
N ARG A 156 12.24 -23.69 -7.35
CA ARG A 156 10.84 -23.28 -7.25
C ARG A 156 9.87 -24.40 -7.62
N GLN A 157 10.14 -25.14 -8.69
CA GLN A 157 9.31 -26.27 -9.11
C GLN A 157 9.29 -27.38 -8.05
N ILE A 158 10.46 -27.74 -7.50
CA ILE A 158 10.58 -28.74 -6.44
C ILE A 158 9.84 -28.29 -5.18
N SER A 159 9.98 -27.01 -4.79
CA SER A 159 9.27 -26.45 -3.63
C SER A 159 7.76 -26.57 -3.78
N LYS A 160 7.22 -26.29 -4.97
CA LYS A 160 5.80 -26.51 -5.28
C LYS A 160 5.37 -27.96 -5.18
N LEU A 161 6.17 -28.89 -5.69
CA LEU A 161 5.90 -30.33 -5.59
C LEU A 161 5.93 -30.83 -4.14
N LEU A 162 6.73 -30.19 -3.29
CA LEU A 162 6.76 -30.46 -1.84
C LEU A 162 5.60 -29.82 -1.06
N GLY A 163 4.69 -29.11 -1.74
CA GLY A 163 3.49 -28.53 -1.14
C GLY A 163 3.70 -27.15 -0.51
N TYR A 164 4.80 -26.47 -0.80
CA TYR A 164 5.00 -25.10 -0.37
C TYR A 164 4.06 -24.12 -1.13
N ASP A 165 3.56 -23.10 -0.43
CA ASP A 165 2.79 -22.02 -1.03
C ASP A 165 3.63 -21.18 -2.00
N ASP A 166 2.99 -20.22 -2.68
CA ASP A 166 3.68 -19.37 -3.66
C ASP A 166 4.75 -18.50 -3.03
N GLU A 167 4.48 -17.92 -1.86
CA GLU A 167 5.40 -17.03 -1.16
C GLU A 167 6.69 -17.78 -0.76
N LYS A 168 6.57 -18.95 -0.18
CA LYS A 168 7.71 -19.77 0.22
C LYS A 168 8.48 -20.32 -0.98
N ALA A 169 7.77 -20.73 -2.05
CA ALA A 169 8.41 -21.19 -3.28
C ALA A 169 9.18 -20.07 -3.99
N ASP A 170 8.68 -18.83 -3.96
CA ASP A 170 9.37 -17.66 -4.48
C ASP A 170 10.57 -17.28 -3.59
N GLY A 171 10.47 -17.38 -2.28
CA GLY A 171 11.62 -17.25 -1.37
C GLY A 171 12.74 -18.23 -1.71
N MET A 172 12.41 -19.51 -1.93
CA MET A 172 13.37 -20.54 -2.35
C MET A 172 13.96 -20.26 -3.74
N TYR A 173 13.17 -19.69 -4.65
CA TYR A 173 13.65 -19.22 -5.96
C TYR A 173 14.76 -18.18 -5.82
N TYR A 174 14.55 -17.14 -5.00
CA TYR A 174 15.55 -16.09 -4.79
C TYR A 174 16.78 -16.59 -4.04
N MET A 175 16.62 -17.49 -3.07
CA MET A 175 17.76 -18.13 -2.40
C MET A 175 18.65 -18.87 -3.41
N ALA A 176 18.04 -19.63 -4.31
CA ALA A 176 18.74 -20.36 -5.35
C ALA A 176 19.31 -19.47 -6.43
N LEU A 177 18.63 -18.37 -6.78
CA LEU A 177 19.11 -17.40 -7.76
C LEU A 177 20.40 -16.69 -7.32
N LEU A 178 20.50 -16.42 -6.01
CA LEU A 178 21.59 -15.64 -5.42
C LEU A 178 22.66 -16.50 -4.72
N HIS A 179 22.57 -17.84 -4.80
CA HIS A 179 23.46 -18.74 -4.05
C HIS A 179 24.95 -18.47 -4.28
N ASP A 180 25.29 -18.14 -5.50
CA ASP A 180 26.66 -17.94 -5.99
C ASP A 180 27.12 -16.46 -5.99
N VAL A 181 26.34 -15.54 -5.43
CA VAL A 181 26.64 -14.10 -5.46
C VAL A 181 28.02 -13.76 -4.86
N GLY A 182 28.50 -14.56 -3.92
CA GLY A 182 29.78 -14.39 -3.26
C GLY A 182 30.99 -14.64 -4.18
N LYS A 183 30.82 -15.22 -5.36
CA LYS A 183 31.88 -15.35 -6.38
C LYS A 183 32.43 -13.99 -6.81
N ILE A 184 31.70 -12.90 -6.57
CA ILE A 184 32.21 -11.54 -6.80
C ILE A 184 33.50 -11.24 -6.00
N GLY A 185 33.67 -11.87 -4.84
CA GLY A 185 34.83 -11.71 -3.96
C GLY A 185 36.00 -12.67 -4.26
N VAL A 186 35.81 -13.59 -5.20
CA VAL A 186 36.86 -14.55 -5.61
C VAL A 186 37.70 -13.95 -6.74
N ASP A 187 39.04 -14.15 -6.73
CA ASP A 187 39.94 -13.69 -7.80
C ASP A 187 39.60 -14.42 -9.11
N ASP A 188 39.52 -13.64 -10.20
CA ASP A 188 39.24 -14.18 -11.55
C ASP A 188 40.30 -15.17 -12.02
N ALA A 189 41.56 -14.98 -11.64
CA ALA A 189 42.66 -15.88 -11.98
C ALA A 189 42.48 -17.26 -11.34
N ILE A 190 41.89 -17.32 -10.14
CA ILE A 190 41.58 -18.56 -9.45
C ILE A 190 40.31 -19.19 -10.05
N LEU A 191 39.25 -18.38 -10.21
CA LEU A 191 37.96 -18.85 -10.68
C LEU A 191 38.01 -19.43 -12.09
N ARG A 192 38.89 -18.86 -12.96
CA ARG A 192 39.04 -19.28 -14.36
C ARG A 192 40.30 -20.11 -14.59
N LYS A 193 40.98 -20.59 -13.57
CA LYS A 193 42.23 -21.35 -13.70
C LYS A 193 42.01 -22.64 -14.48
N PRO A 194 42.72 -22.83 -15.60
CA PRO A 194 42.69 -24.10 -16.32
C PRO A 194 43.50 -25.16 -15.55
N GLY A 195 42.85 -26.16 -15.02
CA GLY A 195 43.54 -27.29 -14.37
C GLY A 195 43.18 -27.40 -12.85
N LYS A 196 44.03 -28.12 -12.14
CA LYS A 196 43.80 -28.39 -10.72
C LYS A 196 44.12 -27.15 -9.87
N LEU A 197 43.28 -26.88 -8.88
CA LEU A 197 43.49 -25.86 -7.87
C LEU A 197 44.48 -26.37 -6.82
N THR A 198 45.28 -25.46 -6.24
CA THR A 198 45.96 -25.76 -4.96
C THR A 198 44.96 -25.74 -3.80
N ASP A 199 45.39 -26.22 -2.62
CA ASP A 199 44.53 -26.21 -1.46
C ASP A 199 44.13 -24.77 -1.02
N GLU A 200 45.05 -23.81 -1.19
CA GLU A 200 44.81 -22.39 -0.90
C GLU A 200 43.82 -21.77 -1.90
N GLU A 201 43.98 -22.07 -3.21
CA GLU A 201 43.05 -21.62 -4.24
C GLU A 201 41.64 -22.23 -4.04
N PHE A 202 41.59 -23.51 -3.67
CA PHE A 202 40.34 -24.15 -3.37
C PHE A 202 39.67 -23.55 -2.13
N ALA A 203 40.43 -23.22 -1.11
CA ALA A 203 39.93 -22.51 0.09
C ALA A 203 39.39 -21.12 -0.29
N ALA A 204 40.09 -20.39 -1.21
CA ALA A 204 39.63 -19.11 -1.71
C ALA A 204 38.28 -19.21 -2.48
N ILE A 205 38.10 -20.27 -3.26
CA ILE A 205 36.78 -20.50 -3.92
C ILE A 205 35.71 -20.84 -2.87
N LYS A 206 36.00 -21.70 -1.90
CA LYS A 206 35.03 -22.04 -0.82
C LYS A 206 34.58 -20.79 -0.05
N ALA A 207 35.40 -19.79 0.08
CA ALA A 207 35.04 -18.54 0.77
C ALA A 207 33.86 -17.79 0.14
N HIS A 208 33.49 -18.08 -1.15
CA HIS A 208 32.33 -17.43 -1.78
C HIS A 208 31.02 -17.64 -0.98
N THR A 209 30.86 -18.79 -0.32
CA THR A 209 29.66 -19.07 0.50
C THR A 209 29.52 -18.10 1.66
N VAL A 210 30.62 -17.84 2.34
CA VAL A 210 30.68 -16.90 3.46
C VAL A 210 30.52 -15.44 2.97
N ILE A 211 31.22 -15.09 1.90
CA ILE A 211 31.11 -13.76 1.27
C ILE A 211 29.69 -13.50 0.80
N GLY A 212 29.06 -14.47 0.14
CA GLY A 212 27.69 -14.39 -0.31
C GLY A 212 26.70 -14.21 0.84
N SER A 213 26.87 -14.99 1.89
CA SER A 213 26.07 -14.84 3.13
C SER A 213 26.19 -13.46 3.74
N GLN A 214 27.43 -12.91 3.83
CA GLN A 214 27.67 -11.56 4.36
C GLN A 214 27.02 -10.46 3.48
N ILE A 215 27.03 -10.62 2.18
CA ILE A 215 26.36 -9.69 1.25
C ILE A 215 24.85 -9.76 1.47
N LEU A 216 24.27 -10.95 1.47
CA LEU A 216 22.82 -11.16 1.54
C LEU A 216 22.24 -10.88 2.93
N SER A 217 23.01 -11.00 4.00
CA SER A 217 22.58 -10.66 5.38
C SER A 217 22.16 -9.19 5.55
N ARG A 218 22.52 -8.32 4.61
CA ARG A 218 22.11 -6.91 4.59
C ARG A 218 20.66 -6.70 4.07
N ILE A 219 20.06 -7.72 3.48
CA ILE A 219 18.70 -7.66 2.93
C ILE A 219 17.71 -8.02 4.05
N SER A 220 17.21 -7.00 4.75
CA SER A 220 16.32 -7.17 5.91
C SER A 220 14.91 -7.70 5.53
N SER A 221 14.48 -7.48 4.29
CA SER A 221 13.17 -7.95 3.80
C SER A 221 13.11 -9.46 3.54
N MET A 222 14.27 -10.11 3.34
CA MET A 222 14.37 -11.55 3.08
C MET A 222 15.62 -12.12 3.79
N PRO A 223 15.61 -12.22 5.12
CA PRO A 223 16.79 -12.60 5.91
C PRO A 223 17.27 -14.03 5.64
N GLU A 224 16.40 -14.89 5.10
CA GLU A 224 16.73 -16.30 4.76
C GLU A 224 17.67 -16.42 3.56
N LEU A 225 17.78 -15.41 2.70
CA LEU A 225 18.64 -15.46 1.50
C LEU A 225 20.08 -15.82 1.82
N GLN A 226 20.61 -15.34 2.96
CA GLN A 226 21.96 -15.63 3.40
C GLN A 226 22.23 -17.13 3.59
N TYR A 227 21.23 -17.92 3.96
CA TYR A 227 21.38 -19.35 4.17
C TYR A 227 21.52 -20.12 2.87
N GLY A 228 20.86 -19.67 1.80
CA GLY A 228 21.06 -20.22 0.46
C GLY A 228 22.49 -20.09 0.00
N ALA A 229 23.11 -18.92 0.19
CA ALA A 229 24.51 -18.71 -0.14
C ALA A 229 25.46 -19.49 0.79
N LEU A 230 25.15 -19.55 2.08
CA LEU A 230 26.04 -20.15 3.08
C LEU A 230 26.13 -21.68 2.95
N TYR A 231 24.98 -22.33 2.67
CA TYR A 231 24.85 -23.79 2.85
C TYR A 231 24.62 -24.57 1.55
N HIS A 232 24.62 -23.96 0.36
CA HIS A 232 24.33 -24.68 -0.88
C HIS A 232 25.36 -25.76 -1.25
N HIS A 233 26.56 -25.70 -0.71
CA HIS A 233 27.58 -26.76 -0.82
C HIS A 233 27.59 -27.70 0.37
N GLU A 234 26.76 -27.46 1.40
CA GLU A 234 26.76 -28.27 2.58
C GLU A 234 26.19 -29.66 2.27
N ARG A 235 26.79 -30.69 2.84
CA ARG A 235 26.36 -32.07 2.71
C ARG A 235 25.40 -32.40 3.83
N TRP A 236 24.51 -33.38 3.58
CA TRP A 236 23.58 -33.86 4.59
C TRP A 236 24.28 -34.36 5.85
N ASP A 237 25.52 -34.84 5.72
CA ASP A 237 26.36 -35.34 6.84
C ASP A 237 27.17 -34.24 7.54
N GLY A 238 27.00 -33.00 7.16
CA GLY A 238 27.69 -31.82 7.72
C GLY A 238 29.19 -31.75 7.38
N ARG A 239 29.62 -32.38 6.30
CA ARG A 239 31.02 -32.42 5.86
C ARG A 239 31.26 -31.75 4.51
N GLY A 240 30.37 -30.84 4.18
CA GLY A 240 30.45 -30.04 2.95
C GLY A 240 31.36 -28.82 2.99
#